data_3e97a6d83d5e0e123c8e76ad5be598a6
#
_entry.id   3e97a6d83d5e0e123c8e76ad5be598a6
#
_cell.length_a   1.000
_cell.length_b   1.000
_cell.length_c   1.000
_cell.angle_alpha   90.00
_cell.angle_beta   90.00
_cell.angle_gamma   90.00
#
_symmetry.space_group_name_H-M   'P 1'
#
loop_
_entity.id
_entity.type
_entity.pdbx_description
1 polymer ?
#
loop_
_entity_poly.entity_id
_entity_poly.type
_entity_poly.pdbx_seq_one_letter_code
_entity_poly.pdbx_strand_id
1 'polypeptide(L)'
;MGDYSKALEFYEKSHKIYEIALTPNHPNLATSYNNIASVYHDLGEYAAALKALQSAFKIQQKTFEEGNPAFASTYSWFGRVYRSMKDYSKSLENFEKCLSIDQKTLPERHPDFGITYSNIGDVHRLMGNYEKALSFHRKALNIQENVQCNPLECATTYVNLGETYRQMKDYSTALIYFEKGLKIREEKLPKNHPDLAVVYHNLAKLYLSTRQYNMAMKHIQQAVEIAQEKLPSIYPHQVDYRETFEKIRRKM
;
A
#
# COMPACT_ATOMS: atom_id res chain seq x y z
N MET A 1 0.94 -17.61 -3.67
CA MET A 1 0.30 -16.27 -3.54
C MET A 1 1.21 -15.26 -4.22
N GLY A 2 0.68 -14.19 -4.79
CA GLY A 2 1.42 -13.31 -5.70
C GLY A 2 1.20 -13.61 -7.18
N ASP A 3 0.28 -14.51 -7.49
CA ASP A 3 -0.14 -14.74 -8.87
C ASP A 3 -1.24 -13.74 -9.24
N TYR A 4 -0.83 -12.50 -9.42
CA TYR A 4 -1.73 -11.40 -9.74
C TYR A 4 -2.50 -11.64 -11.04
N SER A 5 -1.91 -12.34 -12.01
CA SER A 5 -2.57 -12.67 -13.27
C SER A 5 -3.74 -13.63 -13.07
N LYS A 6 -3.56 -14.66 -12.21
CA LYS A 6 -4.67 -15.54 -11.86
C LYS A 6 -5.72 -14.83 -11.02
N ALA A 7 -5.31 -13.97 -10.08
CA ALA A 7 -6.24 -13.18 -9.29
C ALA A 7 -7.10 -12.30 -10.21
N LEU A 8 -6.49 -11.63 -11.19
CA LEU A 8 -7.21 -10.85 -12.20
C LEU A 8 -8.21 -11.70 -12.97
N GLU A 9 -7.77 -12.86 -13.48
CA GLU A 9 -8.64 -13.77 -14.21
C GLU A 9 -9.87 -14.19 -13.39
N PHE A 10 -9.68 -14.52 -12.09
CA PHE A 10 -10.80 -14.90 -11.22
C PHE A 10 -11.75 -13.73 -10.94
N TYR A 11 -11.22 -12.52 -10.71
CA TYR A 11 -12.08 -11.35 -10.49
C TYR A 11 -12.84 -10.95 -11.76
N GLU A 12 -12.22 -11.03 -12.93
CA GLU A 12 -12.90 -10.78 -14.21
C GLU A 12 -13.98 -11.82 -14.50
N LYS A 13 -13.74 -13.11 -14.23
CA LYS A 13 -14.77 -14.16 -14.32
C LYS A 13 -15.92 -13.90 -13.37
N SER A 14 -15.63 -13.56 -12.12
CA SER A 14 -16.66 -13.21 -11.13
C SER A 14 -17.45 -11.98 -11.56
N HIS A 15 -16.78 -10.96 -12.08
CA HIS A 15 -17.42 -9.76 -12.61
C HIS A 15 -18.39 -10.06 -13.76
N LYS A 16 -17.98 -10.88 -14.73
CA LYS A 16 -18.84 -11.32 -15.84
C LYS A 16 -20.09 -12.06 -15.35
N ILE A 17 -19.97 -12.89 -14.32
CA ILE A 17 -21.12 -13.55 -13.69
C ILE A 17 -22.07 -12.51 -13.10
N TYR A 18 -21.54 -11.50 -12.40
CA TYR A 18 -22.36 -10.42 -11.85
C TYR A 18 -23.03 -9.57 -12.93
N GLU A 19 -22.36 -9.29 -14.06
CA GLU A 19 -22.96 -8.55 -15.18
C GLU A 19 -24.17 -9.29 -15.79
N ILE A 20 -24.13 -10.64 -15.79
CA ILE A 20 -25.25 -11.46 -16.31
C ILE A 20 -26.37 -11.59 -15.26
N ALA A 21 -26.03 -11.75 -14.00
CA ALA A 21 -26.96 -12.12 -12.94
C ALA A 21 -27.61 -10.90 -12.23
N LEU A 22 -27.03 -9.72 -12.34
CA LEU A 22 -27.43 -8.52 -11.58
C LEU A 22 -27.88 -7.40 -12.52
N THR A 23 -28.66 -6.47 -11.97
CA THR A 23 -29.01 -5.23 -12.68
C THR A 23 -27.78 -4.34 -12.89
N PRO A 24 -27.74 -3.52 -13.97
CA PRO A 24 -26.53 -2.75 -14.34
C PRO A 24 -25.98 -1.79 -13.28
N ASN A 25 -26.77 -1.42 -12.29
CA ASN A 25 -26.36 -0.52 -11.20
C ASN A 25 -26.30 -1.24 -9.84
N HIS A 26 -26.20 -2.57 -9.82
CA HIS A 26 -26.15 -3.31 -8.55
C HIS A 26 -24.83 -3.03 -7.82
N PRO A 27 -24.86 -2.79 -6.47
CA PRO A 27 -23.65 -2.46 -5.67
C PRO A 27 -22.50 -3.46 -5.81
N ASN A 28 -22.80 -4.75 -5.96
CA ASN A 28 -21.77 -5.79 -6.10
C ASN A 28 -20.90 -5.61 -7.36
N LEU A 29 -21.45 -4.99 -8.42
CA LEU A 29 -20.67 -4.63 -9.60
C LEU A 29 -19.63 -3.56 -9.26
N ALA A 30 -19.97 -2.55 -8.44
CA ALA A 30 -19.00 -1.57 -7.99
C ALA A 30 -17.90 -2.21 -7.14
N THR A 31 -18.28 -3.11 -6.23
CA THR A 31 -17.28 -3.86 -5.42
C THR A 31 -16.36 -4.70 -6.29
N SER A 32 -16.89 -5.39 -7.31
CA SER A 32 -16.06 -6.20 -8.22
C SER A 32 -15.10 -5.34 -9.05
N TYR A 33 -15.51 -4.14 -9.49
CA TYR A 33 -14.59 -3.18 -10.11
C TYR A 33 -13.50 -2.68 -9.18
N ASN A 34 -13.80 -2.44 -7.88
CA ASN A 34 -12.78 -2.09 -6.90
C ASN A 34 -11.75 -3.22 -6.72
N ASN A 35 -12.20 -4.48 -6.70
CA ASN A 35 -11.29 -5.64 -6.61
C ASN A 35 -10.42 -5.78 -7.87
N ILE A 36 -10.97 -5.59 -9.05
CA ILE A 36 -10.22 -5.58 -10.32
C ILE A 36 -9.19 -4.43 -10.29
N ALA A 37 -9.59 -3.24 -9.84
CA ALA A 37 -8.70 -2.09 -9.73
C ALA A 37 -7.53 -2.35 -8.78
N SER A 38 -7.75 -3.07 -7.68
CA SER A 38 -6.68 -3.43 -6.74
C SER A 38 -5.61 -4.29 -7.40
N VAL A 39 -6.01 -5.26 -8.22
CA VAL A 39 -5.06 -6.12 -8.93
C VAL A 39 -4.31 -5.37 -10.03
N TYR A 40 -5.00 -4.50 -10.79
CA TYR A 40 -4.32 -3.63 -11.76
C TYR A 40 -3.32 -2.69 -11.10
N HIS A 41 -3.65 -2.14 -9.91
CA HIS A 41 -2.70 -1.36 -9.13
C HIS A 41 -1.45 -2.17 -8.75
N ASP A 42 -1.63 -3.39 -8.27
CA ASP A 42 -0.54 -4.28 -7.87
C ASP A 42 0.31 -4.77 -9.05
N LEU A 43 -0.28 -4.83 -10.26
CA LEU A 43 0.44 -5.05 -11.51
C LEU A 43 1.17 -3.80 -12.04
N GLY A 44 0.93 -2.63 -11.45
CA GLY A 44 1.47 -1.35 -11.94
C GLY A 44 0.69 -0.75 -13.11
N GLU A 45 -0.43 -1.34 -13.49
CA GLU A 45 -1.31 -0.90 -14.58
C GLU A 45 -2.28 0.20 -14.10
N TYR A 46 -1.73 1.34 -13.67
CA TYR A 46 -2.49 2.39 -13.00
C TYR A 46 -3.62 2.99 -13.84
N ALA A 47 -3.44 3.08 -15.17
CA ALA A 47 -4.49 3.59 -16.06
C ALA A 47 -5.71 2.64 -16.09
N ALA A 48 -5.49 1.32 -16.12
CA ALA A 48 -6.55 0.33 -16.05
C ALA A 48 -7.24 0.35 -14.69
N ALA A 49 -6.47 0.48 -13.60
CA ALA A 49 -7.00 0.65 -12.25
C ALA A 49 -7.92 1.87 -12.14
N LEU A 50 -7.51 3.04 -12.66
CA LEU A 50 -8.36 4.24 -12.66
C LEU A 50 -9.64 4.03 -13.46
N LYS A 51 -9.58 3.37 -14.61
CA LYS A 51 -10.77 3.08 -15.43
C LYS A 51 -11.76 2.18 -14.67
N ALA A 52 -11.28 1.15 -14.00
CA ALA A 52 -12.12 0.27 -13.17
C ALA A 52 -12.75 1.04 -12.00
N LEU A 53 -11.96 1.88 -11.29
CA LEU A 53 -12.49 2.72 -10.21
C LEU A 53 -13.53 3.74 -10.68
N GLN A 54 -13.36 4.32 -11.86
CA GLN A 54 -14.37 5.21 -12.46
C GLN A 54 -15.67 4.47 -12.75
N SER A 55 -15.60 3.21 -13.19
CA SER A 55 -16.80 2.37 -13.39
C SER A 55 -17.49 2.07 -12.06
N ALA A 56 -16.74 1.69 -11.03
CA ALA A 56 -17.28 1.51 -9.67
C ALA A 56 -17.97 2.78 -9.16
N PHE A 57 -17.30 3.91 -9.26
CA PHE A 57 -17.82 5.21 -8.80
C PHE A 57 -19.10 5.62 -9.52
N LYS A 58 -19.15 5.42 -10.85
CA LYS A 58 -20.36 5.72 -11.66
C LYS A 58 -21.55 4.89 -11.24
N ILE A 59 -21.35 3.61 -10.88
CA ILE A 59 -22.42 2.75 -10.36
C ILE A 59 -22.87 3.26 -8.99
N GLN A 60 -21.93 3.55 -8.11
CA GLN A 60 -22.22 4.07 -6.76
C GLN A 60 -23.01 5.39 -6.81
N GLN A 61 -22.63 6.32 -7.69
CA GLN A 61 -23.36 7.60 -7.87
C GLN A 61 -24.80 7.42 -8.32
N LYS A 62 -25.12 6.33 -9.03
CA LYS A 62 -26.49 6.02 -9.47
C LYS A 62 -27.32 5.31 -8.39
N THR A 63 -26.65 4.67 -7.45
CA THR A 63 -27.27 3.75 -6.47
C THR A 63 -27.38 4.35 -5.08
N PHE A 64 -26.45 5.21 -4.72
CA PHE A 64 -26.31 5.74 -3.36
C PHE A 64 -26.32 7.26 -3.34
N GLU A 65 -26.78 7.83 -2.24
CA GLU A 65 -26.64 9.25 -1.95
C GLU A 65 -25.20 9.62 -1.60
N GLU A 66 -24.87 10.89 -1.78
CA GLU A 66 -23.54 11.42 -1.43
C GLU A 66 -23.24 11.18 0.06
N GLY A 67 -22.01 10.70 0.35
CA GLY A 67 -21.58 10.38 1.70
C GLY A 67 -21.92 8.95 2.16
N ASN A 68 -22.51 8.12 1.30
CA ASN A 68 -22.74 6.72 1.63
C ASN A 68 -21.39 5.99 1.87
N PRO A 69 -21.29 5.12 2.90
CA PRO A 69 -20.07 4.38 3.23
C PRO A 69 -19.45 3.60 2.05
N ALA A 70 -20.26 3.17 1.10
CA ALA A 70 -19.79 2.45 -0.09
C ALA A 70 -18.75 3.24 -0.91
N PHE A 71 -18.77 4.57 -0.86
CA PHE A 71 -17.78 5.40 -1.55
C PHE A 71 -16.40 5.39 -0.89
N ALA A 72 -16.31 5.13 0.43
CA ALA A 72 -15.04 5.21 1.17
C ALA A 72 -13.97 4.31 0.58
N SER A 73 -14.32 3.04 0.29
CA SER A 73 -13.38 2.09 -0.31
C SER A 73 -12.91 2.52 -1.71
N THR A 74 -13.80 3.07 -2.52
CA THR A 74 -13.45 3.55 -3.88
C THR A 74 -12.54 4.78 -3.80
N TYR A 75 -12.81 5.73 -2.90
CA TYR A 75 -11.91 6.86 -2.66
C TYR A 75 -10.56 6.41 -2.11
N SER A 76 -10.52 5.43 -1.20
CA SER A 76 -9.25 4.87 -0.72
C SER A 76 -8.41 4.28 -1.86
N TRP A 77 -9.02 3.54 -2.79
CA TRP A 77 -8.32 3.02 -3.97
C TRP A 77 -7.89 4.11 -4.94
N PHE A 78 -8.71 5.12 -5.23
CA PHE A 78 -8.28 6.29 -5.99
C PHE A 78 -7.03 6.93 -5.36
N GLY A 79 -7.06 7.15 -4.03
CA GLY A 79 -5.91 7.69 -3.29
C GLY A 79 -4.64 6.88 -3.49
N ARG A 80 -4.72 5.55 -3.40
CA ARG A 80 -3.59 4.64 -3.60
C ARG A 80 -3.05 4.69 -5.03
N VAL A 81 -3.93 4.65 -6.03
CA VAL A 81 -3.53 4.71 -7.44
C VAL A 81 -2.86 6.04 -7.77
N TYR A 82 -3.46 7.17 -7.36
CA TYR A 82 -2.85 8.49 -7.56
C TYR A 82 -1.51 8.64 -6.85
N ARG A 83 -1.35 8.08 -5.64
CA ARG A 83 -0.05 8.02 -4.95
C ARG A 83 1.01 7.31 -5.81
N SER A 84 0.67 6.14 -6.36
CA SER A 84 1.59 5.37 -7.20
C SER A 84 1.92 6.08 -8.52
N MET A 85 0.99 6.88 -9.04
CA MET A 85 1.21 7.77 -10.19
C MET A 85 1.96 9.07 -9.82
N LYS A 86 2.32 9.27 -8.54
CA LYS A 86 2.96 10.47 -7.99
C LYS A 86 2.10 11.74 -8.08
N ASP A 87 0.80 11.62 -8.31
CA ASP A 87 -0.16 12.74 -8.20
C ASP A 87 -0.61 12.86 -6.73
N TYR A 88 0.27 13.39 -5.90
CA TYR A 88 0.08 13.45 -4.45
C TYR A 88 -1.10 14.34 -4.05
N SER A 89 -1.39 15.38 -4.83
CA SER A 89 -2.53 16.26 -4.55
C SER A 89 -3.85 15.52 -4.67
N LYS A 90 -4.07 14.80 -5.78
CA LYS A 90 -5.29 13.99 -5.94
C LYS A 90 -5.32 12.81 -4.97
N SER A 91 -4.16 12.26 -4.63
CA SER A 91 -4.07 11.20 -3.61
C SER A 91 -4.61 11.69 -2.27
N LEU A 92 -4.13 12.83 -1.76
CA LEU A 92 -4.62 13.42 -0.50
C LEU A 92 -6.11 13.74 -0.57
N GLU A 93 -6.57 14.40 -1.63
CA GLU A 93 -8.00 14.73 -1.81
C GLU A 93 -8.89 13.49 -1.66
N ASN A 94 -8.49 12.37 -2.28
CA ASN A 94 -9.29 11.14 -2.22
C ASN A 94 -9.21 10.48 -0.83
N PHE A 95 -8.07 10.45 -0.17
CA PHE A 95 -7.98 9.94 1.19
C PHE A 95 -8.73 10.81 2.20
N GLU A 96 -8.77 12.13 2.02
CA GLU A 96 -9.57 13.06 2.84
C GLU A 96 -11.08 12.84 2.65
N LYS A 97 -11.54 12.57 1.42
CA LYS A 97 -12.93 12.17 1.15
C LYS A 97 -13.27 10.85 1.82
N CYS A 98 -12.40 9.84 1.73
CA CYS A 98 -12.54 8.58 2.46
C CYS A 98 -12.67 8.84 3.96
N LEU A 99 -11.73 9.57 4.55
CA LEU A 99 -11.71 9.90 5.98
C LEU A 99 -12.98 10.65 6.42
N SER A 100 -13.47 11.59 5.62
CA SER A 100 -14.69 12.35 5.92
C SER A 100 -15.95 11.47 5.97
N ILE A 101 -16.02 10.44 5.10
CA ILE A 101 -17.10 9.47 5.12
C ILE A 101 -16.98 8.58 6.35
N ASP A 102 -15.80 8.03 6.60
CA ASP A 102 -15.54 7.14 7.73
C ASP A 102 -15.87 7.86 9.06
N GLN A 103 -15.49 9.13 9.22
CA GLN A 103 -15.79 9.92 10.42
C GLN A 103 -17.30 10.10 10.69
N LYS A 104 -18.13 10.06 9.67
CA LYS A 104 -19.58 10.17 9.80
C LYS A 104 -20.29 8.85 10.02
N THR A 105 -19.66 7.75 9.62
CA THR A 105 -20.33 6.44 9.49
C THR A 105 -19.76 5.33 10.38
N LEU A 106 -18.52 5.50 10.86
CA LEU A 106 -17.83 4.48 11.65
C LEU A 106 -17.58 4.94 13.10
N PRO A 107 -17.49 4.02 14.06
CA PRO A 107 -17.07 4.31 15.43
C PRO A 107 -15.69 4.95 15.48
N GLU A 108 -15.43 5.86 16.42
CA GLU A 108 -14.22 6.69 16.55
C GLU A 108 -12.87 5.91 16.48
N ARG A 109 -12.86 4.63 16.89
CA ARG A 109 -11.67 3.79 16.87
C ARG A 109 -11.75 2.66 15.84
N HIS A 110 -12.52 2.83 14.77
CA HIS A 110 -12.62 1.79 13.74
C HIS A 110 -11.26 1.58 13.06
N PRO A 111 -10.85 0.32 12.77
CA PRO A 111 -9.57 0.00 12.11
C PRO A 111 -9.30 0.79 10.82
N ASP A 112 -10.31 1.08 10.02
CA ASP A 112 -10.19 1.78 8.74
C ASP A 112 -9.56 3.17 8.89
N PHE A 113 -9.76 3.86 10.04
CA PHE A 113 -9.04 5.10 10.33
C PHE A 113 -7.53 4.89 10.38
N GLY A 114 -7.08 3.76 10.97
CA GLY A 114 -5.65 3.42 11.01
C GLY A 114 -5.06 3.27 9.61
N ILE A 115 -5.77 2.60 8.70
CA ILE A 115 -5.37 2.43 7.31
C ILE A 115 -5.31 3.78 6.60
N THR A 116 -6.38 4.58 6.72
CA THR A 116 -6.48 5.88 6.03
C THR A 116 -5.43 6.87 6.54
N TYR A 117 -5.21 6.95 7.86
CA TYR A 117 -4.15 7.79 8.43
C TYR A 117 -2.75 7.34 7.98
N SER A 118 -2.48 6.03 7.94
CA SER A 118 -1.20 5.51 7.44
C SER A 118 -0.96 5.89 5.98
N ASN A 119 -1.98 5.80 5.13
CA ASN A 119 -1.90 6.21 3.73
C ASN A 119 -1.66 7.72 3.56
N ILE A 120 -2.38 8.57 4.31
CA ILE A 120 -2.17 10.04 4.30
C ILE A 120 -0.74 10.37 4.76
N GLY A 121 -0.29 9.71 5.83
CA GLY A 121 1.08 9.87 6.33
C GLY A 121 2.13 9.54 5.27
N ASP A 122 1.94 8.44 4.53
CA ASP A 122 2.85 8.06 3.45
C ASP A 122 2.87 9.08 2.30
N VAL A 123 1.72 9.64 1.91
CA VAL A 123 1.68 10.70 0.90
C VAL A 123 2.44 11.94 1.39
N HIS A 124 2.26 12.36 2.64
CA HIS A 124 3.03 13.48 3.21
C HIS A 124 4.53 13.20 3.22
N ARG A 125 4.95 11.96 3.53
CA ARG A 125 6.35 11.54 3.44
C ARG A 125 6.89 11.69 2.01
N LEU A 126 6.14 11.23 1.01
CA LEU A 126 6.52 11.33 -0.41
C LEU A 126 6.60 12.78 -0.90
N MET A 127 5.84 13.69 -0.29
CA MET A 127 5.92 15.13 -0.54
C MET A 127 7.06 15.82 0.25
N GLY A 128 7.81 15.10 1.08
CA GLY A 128 8.85 15.67 1.95
C GLY A 128 8.33 16.35 3.24
N ASN A 129 7.04 16.26 3.53
CA ASN A 129 6.41 16.85 4.71
C ASN A 129 6.52 15.89 5.91
N TYR A 130 7.73 15.62 6.37
CA TYR A 130 8.02 14.54 7.31
C TYR A 130 7.32 14.69 8.66
N GLU A 131 7.22 15.89 9.21
CA GLU A 131 6.52 16.14 10.50
C GLU A 131 5.04 15.78 10.40
N LYS A 132 4.37 16.15 9.30
CA LYS A 132 2.98 15.74 9.05
C LYS A 132 2.88 14.22 8.88
N ALA A 133 3.81 13.62 8.14
CA ALA A 133 3.86 12.17 7.98
C ALA A 133 3.94 11.44 9.34
N LEU A 134 4.84 11.86 10.22
CA LEU A 134 4.99 11.30 11.56
C LEU A 134 3.70 11.47 12.39
N SER A 135 3.06 12.64 12.33
CA SER A 135 1.81 12.89 13.03
C SER A 135 0.71 11.91 12.59
N PHE A 136 0.52 11.72 11.28
CA PHE A 136 -0.48 10.80 10.75
C PHE A 136 -0.15 9.34 11.04
N HIS A 137 1.11 8.91 10.91
CA HIS A 137 1.51 7.54 11.24
C HIS A 137 1.34 7.23 12.74
N ARG A 138 1.58 8.21 13.65
CA ARG A 138 1.30 8.04 15.08
C ARG A 138 -0.20 7.88 15.35
N LYS A 139 -1.07 8.65 14.68
CA LYS A 139 -2.53 8.47 14.76
C LYS A 139 -2.94 7.07 14.29
N ALA A 140 -2.35 6.59 13.19
CA ALA A 140 -2.59 5.25 12.69
C ALA A 140 -2.21 4.17 13.73
N LEU A 141 -1.00 4.23 14.28
CA LEU A 141 -0.54 3.27 15.29
C LEU A 141 -1.39 3.31 16.56
N ASN A 142 -1.79 4.49 17.03
CA ASN A 142 -2.64 4.60 18.22
C ASN A 142 -3.96 3.83 18.07
N ILE A 143 -4.49 3.73 16.87
CA ILE A 143 -5.67 2.90 16.59
C ILE A 143 -5.26 1.44 16.44
N GLN A 144 -4.28 1.15 15.59
CA GLN A 144 -3.88 -0.20 15.21
C GLN A 144 -3.30 -1.02 16.37
N GLU A 145 -2.64 -0.39 17.35
CA GLU A 145 -2.10 -1.05 18.54
C GLU A 145 -3.16 -1.29 19.65
N ASN A 146 -4.21 -0.47 19.69
CA ASN A 146 -5.22 -0.49 20.74
C ASN A 146 -6.54 -1.18 20.35
N VAL A 147 -6.69 -1.56 19.09
CA VAL A 147 -7.86 -2.27 18.57
C VAL A 147 -7.40 -3.60 17.99
N GLN A 148 -8.26 -4.61 17.99
CA GLN A 148 -7.95 -5.91 17.36
C GLN A 148 -7.88 -5.76 15.82
N CYS A 149 -6.80 -5.11 15.33
CA CYS A 149 -6.52 -4.91 13.92
C CYS A 149 -5.73 -6.07 13.32
N ASN A 150 -5.70 -6.12 12.00
CA ASN A 150 -4.78 -7.01 11.29
C ASN A 150 -3.32 -6.60 11.57
N PRO A 151 -2.49 -7.47 12.16
CA PRO A 151 -1.09 -7.14 12.47
C PRO A 151 -0.27 -6.65 11.28
N LEU A 152 -0.63 -7.07 10.04
CA LEU A 152 0.06 -6.64 8.82
C LEU A 152 -0.16 -5.16 8.50
N GLU A 153 -1.26 -4.56 8.99
CA GLU A 153 -1.49 -3.12 8.87
C GLU A 153 -0.55 -2.33 9.78
N CYS A 154 -0.39 -2.78 11.04
CA CYS A 154 0.62 -2.24 11.95
C CYS A 154 2.03 -2.36 11.34
N ALA A 155 2.36 -3.51 10.76
CA ALA A 155 3.65 -3.72 10.12
C ALA A 155 3.88 -2.73 8.98
N THR A 156 2.86 -2.44 8.18
CA THR A 156 2.93 -1.45 7.11
C THR A 156 3.19 -0.05 7.67
N THR A 157 2.49 0.34 8.74
CA THR A 157 2.69 1.65 9.39
C THR A 157 4.07 1.76 10.02
N TYR A 158 4.59 0.68 10.63
CA TYR A 158 5.98 0.65 11.13
C TYR A 158 6.99 0.83 10.00
N VAL A 159 6.82 0.15 8.88
CA VAL A 159 7.72 0.30 7.71
C VAL A 159 7.69 1.73 7.16
N ASN A 160 6.51 2.36 7.09
CA ASN A 160 6.36 3.74 6.65
C ASN A 160 7.02 4.73 7.62
N LEU A 161 6.92 4.51 8.93
CA LEU A 161 7.65 5.27 9.94
C LEU A 161 9.16 5.11 9.77
N GLY A 162 9.63 3.87 9.63
CA GLY A 162 11.04 3.60 9.38
C GLY A 162 11.58 4.35 8.16
N GLU A 163 10.83 4.36 7.06
CA GLU A 163 11.22 5.09 5.86
C GLU A 163 11.18 6.61 6.06
N THR A 164 10.20 7.13 6.83
CA THR A 164 10.13 8.55 7.17
C THR A 164 11.37 8.97 7.98
N TYR A 165 11.71 8.24 9.04
CA TYR A 165 12.89 8.53 9.85
C TYR A 165 14.20 8.38 9.05
N ARG A 166 14.28 7.37 8.14
CA ARG A 166 15.44 7.22 7.25
C ARG A 166 15.62 8.46 6.36
N GLN A 167 14.54 9.01 5.81
CA GLN A 167 14.59 10.23 4.98
C GLN A 167 14.97 11.47 5.80
N MET A 168 14.58 11.51 7.08
CA MET A 168 15.03 12.52 8.05
C MET A 168 16.48 12.29 8.53
N LYS A 169 17.14 11.21 8.10
CA LYS A 169 18.49 10.78 8.51
C LYS A 169 18.60 10.34 9.98
N ASP A 170 17.49 10.10 10.65
CA ASP A 170 17.47 9.42 11.94
C ASP A 170 17.49 7.90 11.73
N TYR A 171 18.67 7.39 11.42
CA TYR A 171 18.86 5.99 11.02
C TYR A 171 18.66 5.01 12.18
N SER A 172 18.92 5.43 13.41
CA SER A 172 18.73 4.61 14.60
C SER A 172 17.24 4.33 14.84
N THR A 173 16.42 5.36 14.82
CA THR A 173 14.96 5.21 14.96
C THR A 173 14.36 4.48 13.75
N ALA A 174 14.85 4.75 12.56
CA ALA A 174 14.42 4.05 11.36
C ALA A 174 14.64 2.53 11.45
N LEU A 175 15.79 2.09 11.95
CA LEU A 175 16.10 0.67 12.14
C LEU A 175 15.11 -0.01 13.08
N ILE A 176 14.82 0.59 14.23
CA ILE A 176 13.87 0.07 15.21
C ILE A 176 12.49 -0.18 14.57
N TYR A 177 12.00 0.76 13.77
CA TYR A 177 10.70 0.63 13.12
C TYR A 177 10.71 -0.40 11.99
N PHE A 178 11.77 -0.48 11.19
CA PHE A 178 11.91 -1.54 10.18
C PHE A 178 11.96 -2.93 10.81
N GLU A 179 12.69 -3.12 11.91
CA GLU A 179 12.76 -4.39 12.61
C GLU A 179 11.41 -4.81 13.19
N LYS A 180 10.64 -3.87 13.77
CA LYS A 180 9.27 -4.15 14.23
C LYS A 180 8.37 -4.61 13.08
N GLY A 181 8.40 -3.91 11.95
CA GLY A 181 7.61 -4.26 10.77
C GLY A 181 8.05 -5.59 10.16
N LEU A 182 9.36 -5.86 10.08
CA LEU A 182 9.92 -7.11 9.59
C LEU A 182 9.48 -8.28 10.45
N LYS A 183 9.65 -8.20 11.76
CA LYS A 183 9.27 -9.26 12.70
C LYS A 183 7.82 -9.70 12.51
N ILE A 184 6.88 -8.75 12.45
CA ILE A 184 5.47 -9.09 12.25
C ILE A 184 5.26 -9.78 10.90
N ARG A 185 5.88 -9.30 9.84
CA ARG A 185 5.74 -9.89 8.50
C ARG A 185 6.36 -11.28 8.42
N GLU A 186 7.52 -11.53 9.05
CA GLU A 186 8.14 -12.86 9.13
C GLU A 186 7.29 -13.86 9.90
N GLU A 187 6.57 -13.42 10.95
CA GLU A 187 5.66 -14.27 11.73
C GLU A 187 4.34 -14.58 10.99
N LYS A 188 3.86 -13.68 10.15
CA LYS A 188 2.52 -13.74 9.54
C LYS A 188 2.50 -14.12 8.06
N LEU A 189 3.60 -14.00 7.36
CA LEU A 189 3.69 -14.20 5.93
C LEU A 189 4.61 -15.37 5.55
N PRO A 190 4.38 -16.03 4.42
CA PRO A 190 5.34 -16.99 3.85
C PRO A 190 6.69 -16.31 3.59
N LYS A 191 7.79 -17.06 3.74
CA LYS A 191 9.18 -16.55 3.60
C LYS A 191 9.48 -15.82 2.28
N ASN A 192 8.76 -16.15 1.22
CA ASN A 192 8.91 -15.55 -0.11
C ASN A 192 7.76 -14.59 -0.46
N HIS A 193 7.09 -14.00 0.55
CA HIS A 193 6.02 -13.04 0.29
C HIS A 193 6.60 -11.69 -0.20
N PRO A 194 6.03 -11.06 -1.24
CA PRO A 194 6.52 -9.78 -1.79
C PRO A 194 6.68 -8.66 -0.76
N ASP A 195 5.83 -8.60 0.25
CA ASP A 195 5.93 -7.59 1.32
C ASP A 195 7.20 -7.71 2.16
N LEU A 196 7.79 -8.91 2.27
CA LEU A 196 9.10 -9.08 2.91
C LEU A 196 10.21 -8.45 2.06
N ALA A 197 10.14 -8.58 0.72
CA ALA A 197 11.09 -7.95 -0.18
C ALA A 197 11.10 -6.42 -0.03
N VAL A 198 9.93 -5.80 0.17
CA VAL A 198 9.83 -4.35 0.45
C VAL A 198 10.60 -3.95 1.70
N VAL A 199 10.47 -4.72 2.80
CA VAL A 199 11.18 -4.40 4.06
C VAL A 199 12.68 -4.63 3.91
N TYR A 200 13.09 -5.74 3.31
CA TYR A 200 14.51 -6.01 3.05
C TYR A 200 15.15 -4.93 2.17
N HIS A 201 14.45 -4.45 1.14
CA HIS A 201 14.92 -3.34 0.33
C HIS A 201 15.08 -2.05 1.15
N ASN A 202 14.12 -1.73 2.04
CA ASN A 202 14.22 -0.54 2.89
C ASN A 202 15.38 -0.64 3.89
N LEU A 203 15.61 -1.83 4.48
CA LEU A 203 16.79 -2.10 5.30
C LEU A 203 18.09 -1.97 4.49
N ALA A 204 18.14 -2.48 3.26
CA ALA A 204 19.29 -2.31 2.39
C ALA A 204 19.61 -0.84 2.12
N LYS A 205 18.59 -0.01 1.85
CA LYS A 205 18.75 1.45 1.69
C LYS A 205 19.25 2.12 2.97
N LEU A 206 18.77 1.68 4.14
CA LEU A 206 19.23 2.17 5.44
C LEU A 206 20.72 1.87 5.64
N TYR A 207 21.11 0.60 5.47
CA TYR A 207 22.50 0.18 5.64
C TYR A 207 23.45 0.77 4.59
N LEU A 208 22.96 1.00 3.36
CA LEU A 208 23.71 1.76 2.36
C LEU A 208 23.96 3.22 2.82
N SER A 209 22.93 3.87 3.40
CA SER A 209 23.03 5.23 3.92
C SER A 209 24.01 5.36 5.10
N THR A 210 24.16 4.30 5.91
CA THR A 210 25.08 4.22 7.04
C THR A 210 26.43 3.59 6.69
N ARG A 211 26.70 3.34 5.40
CA ARG A 211 27.94 2.75 4.87
C ARG A 211 28.23 1.32 5.37
N GLN A 212 27.21 0.61 5.84
CA GLN A 212 27.31 -0.79 6.26
C GLN A 212 27.06 -1.71 5.07
N TYR A 213 27.98 -1.72 4.10
CA TYR A 213 27.78 -2.33 2.79
C TYR A 213 27.50 -3.83 2.83
N ASN A 214 28.15 -4.58 3.73
CA ASN A 214 27.90 -6.02 3.87
C ASN A 214 26.46 -6.32 4.30
N MET A 215 25.92 -5.56 5.26
CA MET A 215 24.52 -5.67 5.69
C MET A 215 23.57 -5.22 4.58
N ALA A 216 23.88 -4.13 3.88
CA ALA A 216 23.12 -3.67 2.74
C ALA A 216 23.04 -4.74 1.64
N MET A 217 24.17 -5.38 1.32
CA MET A 217 24.24 -6.47 0.32
C MET A 217 23.38 -7.65 0.73
N LYS A 218 23.49 -8.12 1.98
CA LYS A 218 22.68 -9.22 2.50
C LYS A 218 21.19 -8.98 2.29
N HIS A 219 20.70 -7.82 2.70
CA HIS A 219 19.27 -7.52 2.61
C HIS A 219 18.78 -7.28 1.18
N ILE A 220 19.58 -6.65 0.32
CA ILE A 220 19.17 -6.47 -1.07
C ILE A 220 19.13 -7.79 -1.84
N GLN A 221 20.01 -8.74 -1.53
CA GLN A 221 19.95 -10.08 -2.10
C GLN A 221 18.65 -10.78 -1.73
N GLN A 222 18.24 -10.74 -0.46
CA GLN A 222 16.95 -11.30 -0.02
C GLN A 222 15.77 -10.67 -0.77
N ALA A 223 15.77 -9.35 -0.96
CA ALA A 223 14.70 -8.67 -1.70
C ALA A 223 14.66 -9.07 -3.17
N VAL A 224 15.82 -9.20 -3.82
CA VAL A 224 15.93 -9.60 -5.23
C VAL A 224 15.50 -11.06 -5.43
N GLU A 225 15.92 -11.97 -4.56
CA GLU A 225 15.54 -13.39 -4.59
C GLU A 225 14.02 -13.56 -4.53
N ILE A 226 13.36 -12.92 -3.56
CA ILE A 226 11.89 -12.96 -3.44
C ILE A 226 11.24 -12.37 -4.69
N ALA A 227 11.74 -11.24 -5.18
CA ALA A 227 11.17 -10.58 -6.34
C ALA A 227 11.30 -11.43 -7.62
N GLN A 228 12.42 -12.10 -7.83
CA GLN A 228 12.64 -12.99 -8.97
C GLN A 228 11.72 -14.22 -8.94
N GLU A 229 11.45 -14.76 -7.75
CA GLU A 229 10.61 -15.95 -7.59
C GLU A 229 9.10 -15.64 -7.77
N LYS A 230 8.64 -14.48 -7.30
CA LYS A 230 7.20 -14.22 -7.08
C LYS A 230 6.60 -13.08 -7.90
N LEU A 231 7.42 -12.21 -8.49
CA LEU A 231 6.92 -11.02 -9.16
C LEU A 231 7.19 -11.10 -10.67
N PRO A 232 6.24 -10.64 -11.51
CA PRO A 232 6.51 -10.46 -12.94
C PRO A 232 7.71 -9.55 -13.18
N SER A 233 8.46 -9.78 -14.25
CA SER A 233 9.65 -8.98 -14.58
C SER A 233 9.39 -7.48 -14.79
N ILE A 234 8.13 -7.12 -15.09
CA ILE A 234 7.64 -5.75 -15.26
C ILE A 234 7.21 -5.09 -13.94
N TYR A 235 7.30 -5.79 -12.80
CA TYR A 235 6.88 -5.25 -11.52
C TYR A 235 7.75 -4.02 -11.13
N PRO A 236 7.13 -2.85 -10.85
CA PRO A 236 7.87 -1.60 -10.67
C PRO A 236 9.00 -1.67 -9.65
N HIS A 237 8.80 -2.40 -8.55
CA HIS A 237 9.82 -2.53 -7.49
C HIS A 237 11.02 -3.39 -7.88
N GLN A 238 10.93 -4.27 -8.89
CA GLN A 238 12.10 -5.04 -9.34
C GLN A 238 13.21 -4.15 -9.90
N VAL A 239 12.84 -3.07 -10.60
CA VAL A 239 13.79 -2.09 -11.12
C VAL A 239 14.51 -1.41 -9.96
N ASP A 240 13.77 -0.94 -8.95
CA ASP A 240 14.34 -0.28 -7.77
C ASP A 240 15.30 -1.21 -6.99
N TYR A 241 14.96 -2.50 -6.88
CA TYR A 241 15.81 -3.47 -6.19
C TYR A 241 17.13 -3.70 -6.92
N ARG A 242 17.08 -3.86 -8.25
CA ARG A 242 18.27 -4.02 -9.10
C ARG A 242 19.16 -2.77 -9.06
N GLU A 243 18.57 -1.58 -9.13
CA GLU A 243 19.32 -0.33 -9.02
C GLU A 243 20.03 -0.21 -7.67
N THR A 244 19.33 -0.56 -6.59
CA THR A 244 19.92 -0.53 -5.24
C THR A 244 21.04 -1.56 -5.11
N PHE A 245 20.86 -2.76 -5.64
CA PHE A 245 21.89 -3.80 -5.69
C PHE A 245 23.16 -3.30 -6.39
N GLU A 246 23.03 -2.72 -7.58
CA GLU A 246 24.17 -2.19 -8.33
C GLU A 246 24.85 -1.01 -7.61
N LYS A 247 24.07 -0.15 -6.95
CA LYS A 247 24.63 0.95 -6.12
C LYS A 247 25.48 0.41 -4.97
N ILE A 248 25.03 -0.64 -4.28
CA ILE A 248 25.78 -1.27 -3.18
C ILE A 248 27.04 -1.93 -3.73
N ARG A 249 26.93 -2.72 -4.80
CA ARG A 249 28.05 -3.43 -5.43
C ARG A 249 29.21 -2.49 -5.82
N ARG A 250 28.88 -1.29 -6.31
CA ARG A 250 29.90 -0.27 -6.66
C ARG A 250 30.58 0.39 -5.47
N LYS A 251 30.08 0.17 -4.25
CA LYS A 251 30.61 0.77 -3.02
C LYS A 251 31.41 -0.24 -2.17
N MET A 252 31.28 -1.52 -2.46
CA MET A 252 32.11 -2.60 -1.89
C MET A 252 33.45 -2.72 -2.61
#